data_c2f5ccafca15aa54f8b0263de89c051a
#
_entry.id   c2f5ccafca15aa54f8b0263de89c051a
#
_cell.length_a   1.000
_cell.length_b   1.000
_cell.length_c   1.000
_cell.angle_alpha   90.00
_cell.angle_beta   90.00
_cell.angle_gamma   90.00
#
_symmetry.space_group_name_H-M   'P 1'
#
loop_
_entity.id
_entity.type
_entity.pdbx_description
1 polymer ?
#
loop_
_entity_poly.entity_id
_entity_poly.type
_entity_poly.pdbx_seq_one_letter_code
_entity_poly.pdbx_strand_id
1 'polypeptide(L)'
;MRLRKYIDVVVEDRSSSMLFRGAIADITESGMRVIADQYLPKGTRYIFTMKRTPHLSLRGEVRWIKPFERDTFQVGVYFVEISADASKRLSSFLEIERARLTIPG
;
A
#
# COMPACT_ATOMS: atom_id res chain seq x y z
N MET A 1 -6.38 9.84 -8.72
CA MET A 1 -7.57 9.46 -7.96
C MET A 1 -7.16 8.85 -6.62
N ARG A 2 -7.88 9.16 -5.57
CA ARG A 2 -7.63 8.58 -4.24
C ARG A 2 -8.73 7.60 -3.90
N LEU A 3 -8.34 6.39 -3.53
CA LEU A 3 -9.27 5.37 -3.09
C LEU A 3 -9.12 5.21 -1.57
N ARG A 4 -10.21 5.36 -0.84
CA ARG A 4 -10.25 5.19 0.61
C ARG A 4 -10.98 3.91 0.96
N LYS A 5 -10.22 2.89 1.29
CA LYS A 5 -10.76 1.60 1.63
C LYS A 5 -9.66 0.78 2.31
N TYR A 6 -10.00 0.13 3.40
CA TYR A 6 -9.00 -0.71 4.08
C TYR A 6 -8.78 -1.97 3.25
N ILE A 7 -7.56 -2.13 2.78
CA ILE A 7 -7.16 -3.28 1.97
C ILE A 7 -5.96 -3.92 2.65
N ASP A 8 -6.09 -5.21 2.96
CA ASP A 8 -5.00 -5.93 3.60
C ASP A 8 -3.78 -6.00 2.69
N VAL A 9 -2.63 -5.75 3.27
CA VAL A 9 -1.35 -5.77 2.57
C VAL A 9 -0.31 -6.49 3.40
N VAL A 10 0.55 -7.22 2.72
CA VAL A 10 1.74 -7.82 3.33
C VAL A 10 2.93 -6.96 2.94
N VAL A 11 3.70 -6.56 3.94
CA VAL A 11 4.89 -5.73 3.75
C VAL A 11 6.10 -6.61 3.93
N GLU A 12 6.91 -6.70 2.90
CA GLU A 12 8.10 -7.53 2.90
C GLU A 12 9.36 -6.69 2.91
N ASP A 13 10.21 -6.93 3.92
CA ASP A 13 11.54 -6.34 3.97
C ASP A 13 12.51 -7.32 3.32
N ARG A 14 12.96 -7.00 2.12
CA ARG A 14 13.84 -7.88 1.35
C ARG A 14 15.20 -8.08 2.01
N SER A 15 15.66 -7.12 2.77
CA SER A 15 16.99 -7.21 3.39
C SER A 15 17.02 -8.16 4.57
N SER A 16 15.90 -8.34 5.26
CA SER A 16 15.83 -9.18 6.45
C SER A 16 14.92 -10.39 6.30
N SER A 17 14.23 -10.51 5.16
CA SER A 17 13.24 -11.56 4.91
C SER A 17 12.08 -11.54 5.90
N MET A 18 11.84 -10.41 6.53
CA MET A 18 10.73 -10.26 7.47
C MET A 18 9.46 -9.84 6.75
N LEU A 19 8.35 -10.36 7.25
CA LEU A 19 7.03 -10.02 6.72
C LEU A 19 6.21 -9.34 7.82
N PHE A 20 5.55 -8.25 7.44
CA PHE A 20 4.65 -7.53 8.34
C PHE A 20 3.28 -7.46 7.71
N ARG A 21 2.27 -7.22 8.52
CA ARG A 21 0.91 -6.99 8.03
C ARG A 21 0.57 -5.53 8.17
N GLY A 22 -0.25 -5.06 7.25
CA GLY A 22 -0.78 -3.71 7.31
C GLY A 22 -2.10 -3.63 6.58
N ALA A 23 -2.70 -2.46 6.65
CA ALA A 23 -3.92 -2.16 5.92
C ALA A 23 -3.73 -0.86 5.18
N ILE A 24 -4.01 -0.87 3.88
CA ILE A 24 -3.96 0.33 3.07
C ILE A 24 -5.21 1.14 3.39
N ALA A 25 -5.03 2.36 3.89
CA ALA A 25 -6.14 3.24 4.22
C ALA A 25 -6.57 4.07 3.01
N ASP A 26 -5.62 4.51 2.20
CA ASP A 26 -5.93 5.11 0.91
C ASP A 26 -4.77 4.87 -0.05
N ILE A 27 -5.05 4.94 -1.34
CA ILE A 27 -4.08 4.63 -2.39
C ILE A 27 -4.37 5.47 -3.62
N THR A 28 -3.29 5.91 -4.27
CA THR A 28 -3.34 6.63 -5.54
C THR A 28 -2.37 5.98 -6.52
N GLU A 29 -2.20 6.55 -7.70
CA GLU A 29 -1.25 6.06 -8.69
C GLU A 29 0.21 6.25 -8.26
N SER A 30 0.47 7.15 -7.32
CA SER A 30 1.84 7.49 -6.92
C SER A 30 2.23 6.99 -5.55
N GLY A 31 1.27 6.61 -4.71
CA GLY A 31 1.58 6.20 -3.36
C GLY A 31 0.36 5.78 -2.57
N MET A 32 0.59 5.49 -1.29
CA MET A 32 -0.48 5.03 -0.44
C MET A 32 -0.19 5.38 1.02
N ARG A 33 -1.24 5.34 1.82
CA ARG A 33 -1.14 5.46 3.27
C ARG A 33 -1.48 4.11 3.87
N VAL A 34 -0.58 3.59 4.67
CA VAL A 34 -0.70 2.26 5.26
C VAL A 34 -0.75 2.38 6.78
N ILE A 35 -1.62 1.60 7.40
CA ILE A 35 -1.62 1.44 8.85
C ILE A 35 -0.89 0.14 9.13
N ALA A 36 0.23 0.22 9.83
CA ALA A 36 1.09 -0.93 10.10
C ALA A 36 1.24 -1.16 11.59
N ASP A 37 1.41 -2.41 11.97
CA ASP A 37 1.65 -2.77 13.37
C ASP A 37 3.14 -2.78 13.73
N GLN A 38 3.99 -2.38 12.80
CA GLN A 38 5.42 -2.30 12.99
C GLN A 38 5.92 -0.91 12.62
N TYR A 39 6.98 -0.48 13.27
CA TYR A 39 7.64 0.76 12.90
C TYR A 39 8.44 0.54 11.62
N LEU A 40 8.11 1.32 10.59
CA LEU A 40 8.80 1.25 9.30
C LEU A 40 9.64 2.52 9.14
N PRO A 41 10.97 2.42 9.24
CA PRO A 41 11.81 3.61 9.21
C PRO A 41 11.69 4.42 7.92
N LYS A 42 11.63 5.74 8.06
CA LYS A 42 11.61 6.65 6.93
C LYS A 42 12.83 6.41 6.03
N GLY A 43 12.60 6.38 4.72
CA GLY A 43 13.63 6.15 3.73
C GLY A 43 13.86 4.68 3.38
N THR A 44 13.25 3.78 4.13
CA THR A 44 13.38 2.34 3.85
C THR A 44 12.39 1.92 2.78
N ARG A 45 12.80 0.98 1.95
CA ARG A 45 11.97 0.46 0.85
C ARG A 45 11.50 -0.95 1.17
N TYR A 46 10.26 -1.21 0.83
CA TYR A 46 9.61 -2.50 1.05
C TYR A 46 8.83 -2.91 -0.18
N ILE A 47 8.49 -4.20 -0.24
CA ILE A 47 7.54 -4.70 -1.23
C ILE A 47 6.19 -4.83 -0.54
N PHE A 48 5.18 -4.20 -1.11
CA PHE A 48 3.82 -4.23 -0.60
C PHE A 48 2.98 -5.09 -1.53
N THR A 49 2.47 -6.20 -1.01
CA THR A 49 1.65 -7.12 -1.79
C THR A 49 0.22 -7.07 -1.28
N MET A 50 -0.69 -6.68 -2.15
CA MET A 50 -2.10 -6.63 -1.82
C MET A 50 -2.69 -8.01 -1.90
N LYS A 51 -3.49 -8.38 -0.92
CA LYS A 51 -4.08 -9.71 -0.90
C LYS A 51 -5.31 -9.83 -1.78
N ARG A 52 -5.88 -8.72 -2.19
CA ARG A 52 -7.02 -8.75 -3.10
C ARG A 52 -6.57 -9.09 -4.51
N THR A 53 -7.46 -9.71 -5.25
CA THR A 53 -7.20 -10.09 -6.62
C THR A 53 -7.20 -8.89 -7.55
N PRO A 54 -6.31 -8.86 -8.53
CA PRO A 54 -5.18 -9.76 -8.72
C PRO A 54 -4.07 -9.45 -7.73
N HIS A 55 -3.16 -10.36 -7.54
CA HIS A 55 -2.04 -10.14 -6.65
C HIS A 55 -1.17 -9.02 -7.21
N LEU A 56 -1.22 -7.89 -6.55
CA LEU A 56 -0.48 -6.71 -6.98
C LEU A 56 0.62 -6.44 -5.97
N SER A 57 1.87 -6.50 -6.44
CA SER A 57 3.03 -6.20 -5.61
C SER A 57 3.68 -4.93 -6.11
N LEU A 58 3.94 -4.01 -5.21
CA LEU A 58 4.51 -2.70 -5.52
C LEU A 58 5.68 -2.42 -4.60
N ARG A 59 6.73 -1.82 -5.14
CA ARG A 59 7.82 -1.32 -4.33
C ARG A 59 7.48 0.08 -3.85
N GLY A 60 7.69 0.32 -2.56
CA GLY A 60 7.42 1.61 -1.99
C GLY A 60 8.49 2.04 -1.02
N GLU A 61 8.70 3.34 -0.93
CA GLU A 61 9.62 3.94 0.01
C GLU A 61 8.84 4.72 1.06
N VAL A 62 9.19 4.51 2.32
CA VAL A 62 8.55 5.23 3.42
C VAL A 62 9.01 6.68 3.40
N ARG A 63 8.07 7.60 3.24
CA ARG A 63 8.34 9.03 3.19
C ARG A 63 8.04 9.73 4.50
N TRP A 64 7.08 9.22 5.25
CA TRP A 64 6.79 9.73 6.58
C TRP A 64 6.13 8.64 7.40
N ILE A 65 6.24 8.76 8.72
CA ILE A 65 5.62 7.82 9.63
C ILE A 65 5.26 8.58 10.91
N LYS A 66 4.12 8.25 11.48
CA LYS A 66 3.70 8.83 12.76
C LYS A 66 2.86 7.81 13.52
N PRO A 67 2.82 7.91 14.85
CA PRO A 67 1.97 7.03 15.66
C PRO A 67 0.51 7.20 15.25
N PHE A 68 -0.23 6.11 15.30
CA PHE A 68 -1.65 6.12 15.04
C PHE A 68 -2.38 5.65 16.29
N GLU A 69 -3.19 4.61 16.22
CA GLU A 69 -3.90 4.10 17.39
C GLU A 69 -3.09 3.00 18.06
N ARG A 70 -3.06 3.03 19.40
CA ARG A 70 -2.38 2.01 20.22
C ARG A 70 -0.95 1.77 19.72
N ASP A 71 -0.63 0.53 19.36
CA ASP A 71 0.71 0.16 18.92
C ASP A 71 0.84 0.14 17.41
N THR A 72 0.06 0.97 16.70
CA THR A 72 0.11 1.05 15.26
C THR A 72 0.72 2.36 14.79
N PHE A 73 1.08 2.38 13.51
CA PHE A 73 1.68 3.53 12.86
C PHE A 73 0.98 3.83 11.56
N GLN A 74 0.86 5.11 11.25
CA GLN A 74 0.39 5.54 9.96
C GLN A 74 1.61 5.88 9.11
N VAL A 75 1.71 5.24 7.96
CA VAL A 75 2.91 5.30 7.12
C VAL A 75 2.54 5.83 5.74
N GLY A 76 3.20 6.88 5.32
CA GLY A 76 3.07 7.40 3.97
C GLY A 76 4.13 6.77 3.08
N VAL A 77 3.69 6.12 2.01
CA VAL A 77 4.54 5.35 1.11
C VAL A 77 4.45 5.92 -0.29
N TYR A 78 5.59 6.10 -0.92
CA TYR A 78 5.68 6.56 -2.30
C TYR A 78 6.18 5.41 -3.16
N PHE A 79 5.50 5.12 -4.27
CA PHE A 79 5.89 4.01 -5.13
C PHE A 79 7.17 4.34 -5.88
N VAL A 80 8.08 3.38 -5.93
CA VAL A 80 9.38 3.52 -6.59
C VAL A 80 9.62 2.34 -7.51
N GLU A 81 10.37 2.57 -8.57
CA GLU A 81 10.78 1.51 -9.50
C GLU A 81 9.61 0.67 -10.01
N ILE A 82 8.49 1.32 -10.33
CA ILE A 82 7.31 0.63 -10.83
C ILE A 82 7.51 0.33 -12.31
N SER A 83 7.41 -0.97 -12.67
CA SER A 83 7.44 -1.38 -14.07
C SER A 83 6.17 -0.91 -14.78
N ALA A 84 6.22 -0.88 -16.12
CA ALA A 84 5.04 -0.52 -16.91
C ALA A 84 3.88 -1.49 -16.65
N ASP A 85 4.20 -2.77 -16.47
CA ASP A 85 3.21 -3.79 -16.16
C ASP A 85 2.56 -3.55 -14.81
N ALA A 86 3.36 -3.28 -13.77
CA ALA A 86 2.84 -3.00 -12.44
C ALA A 86 2.00 -1.72 -12.43
N SER A 87 2.42 -0.71 -13.17
CA SER A 87 1.66 0.54 -13.30
C SER A 87 0.29 0.30 -13.92
N LYS A 88 0.24 -0.52 -14.96
CA LYS A 88 -1.01 -0.90 -15.61
C LYS A 88 -1.93 -1.64 -14.65
N ARG A 89 -1.38 -2.59 -13.90
CA ARG A 89 -2.17 -3.35 -12.93
C ARG A 89 -2.71 -2.46 -11.82
N LEU A 90 -1.91 -1.51 -11.38
CA LEU A 90 -2.35 -0.56 -10.37
C LEU A 90 -3.49 0.31 -10.90
N SER A 91 -3.36 0.84 -12.11
CA SER A 91 -4.42 1.63 -12.72
C SER A 91 -5.71 0.85 -12.85
N SER A 92 -5.63 -0.39 -13.33
CA SER A 92 -6.79 -1.27 -13.44
C SER A 92 -7.43 -1.54 -12.09
N PHE A 93 -6.61 -1.80 -11.09
CA PHE A 93 -7.07 -2.03 -9.72
C PHE A 93 -7.85 -0.82 -9.20
N LEU A 94 -7.29 0.38 -9.38
CA LEU A 94 -7.93 1.61 -8.91
C LEU A 94 -9.27 1.85 -9.63
N GLU A 95 -9.33 1.58 -10.92
CA GLU A 95 -10.57 1.73 -11.68
C GLU A 95 -11.65 0.77 -11.21
N ILE A 96 -11.29 -0.48 -10.98
CA ILE A 96 -12.23 -1.50 -10.52
C ILE A 96 -12.76 -1.15 -9.13
N GLU A 97 -11.89 -0.78 -8.22
CA GLU A 97 -12.30 -0.42 -6.86
C GLU A 97 -13.14 0.86 -6.83
N ARG A 98 -12.80 1.82 -7.68
CA ARG A 98 -13.59 3.04 -7.82
C ARG A 98 -15.01 2.73 -8.32
N ALA A 99 -15.12 1.84 -9.31
CA ALA A 99 -16.42 1.44 -9.83
C ALA A 99 -17.29 0.80 -8.76
N ARG A 100 -16.66 -0.03 -7.88
CA ARG A 100 -17.39 -0.65 -6.76
C ARG A 100 -17.91 0.38 -5.78
N LEU A 101 -17.15 1.45 -5.55
CA LEU A 101 -17.55 2.49 -4.61
C LEU A 101 -18.66 3.38 -5.15
N THR A 102 -18.79 3.48 -6.48
CA THR A 102 -19.76 4.36 -7.12
C THR A 102 -21.06 3.67 -7.50
N ILE A 103 -21.11 2.36 -7.41
CA ILE A 103 -22.33 1.61 -7.69
C ILE A 103 -23.27 1.75 -6.50
N PRO A 104 -24.48 2.29 -6.71
CA PRO A 104 -25.45 2.36 -5.60
C PRO A 104 -25.82 0.95 -5.17
N GLY A 105 -25.63 0.71 -3.92
CA GLY A 105 -25.87 -0.60 -3.34
C GLY A 105 -27.32 -0.99 -3.24
#